data_57c5fd49ab68c380f9dd9ff4432a6852
#
_entry.id   57c5fd49ab68c380f9dd9ff4432a6852
#
_cell.length_a   1.000
_cell.length_b   1.000
_cell.length_c   1.000
_cell.angle_alpha   90.00
_cell.angle_beta   90.00
_cell.angle_gamma   90.00
#
_symmetry.space_group_name_H-M   'P 1'
#
loop_
_entity.id
_entity.type
_entity.pdbx_description
1 polymer ?
#
loop_
_entity_poly.entity_id
_entity_poly.type
_entity_poly.pdbx_seq_one_letter_code
_entity_poly.pdbx_strand_id
1 'polypeptide(L)'
;MHEYSFRPLAASQKGVVILETLIAILIFSISVLAIVGLQAAMVKNTTEAKFRADASYIAQQTLGSMWADPTNAVNFIGANVDISSAIPGGLRTVTQLAPGQYQITITWQAPGEPAHSYTMVAAVTGV
;
A
#
# COMPACT_ATOMS: atom_id res chain seq x y z
N MET A 1 -53.14 -39.72 -43.45
CA MET A 1 -52.45 -39.36 -42.20
C MET A 1 -50.97 -39.29 -42.50
N HIS A 2 -50.41 -38.09 -42.54
CA HIS A 2 -48.97 -37.89 -42.67
C HIS A 2 -48.40 -37.84 -41.23
N GLU A 3 -47.65 -38.86 -40.85
CA GLU A 3 -46.85 -38.82 -39.63
C GLU A 3 -45.63 -37.91 -39.90
N TYR A 4 -45.65 -36.73 -39.33
CA TYR A 4 -44.47 -35.90 -39.24
C TYR A 4 -43.51 -36.48 -38.22
N SER A 5 -42.55 -37.23 -38.71
CA SER A 5 -41.43 -37.70 -37.90
C SER A 5 -40.55 -36.51 -37.55
N PHE A 6 -40.70 -36.00 -36.34
CA PHE A 6 -39.73 -35.03 -35.76
C PHE A 6 -38.42 -35.77 -35.54
N ARG A 7 -37.45 -35.58 -36.39
CA ARG A 7 -36.06 -35.97 -36.15
C ARG A 7 -35.50 -35.04 -35.06
N PRO A 8 -35.08 -35.55 -33.94
CA PRO A 8 -34.44 -34.73 -32.93
C PRO A 8 -33.11 -34.19 -33.44
N LEU A 9 -32.92 -32.86 -33.40
CA LEU A 9 -31.70 -32.17 -33.80
C LEU A 9 -30.57 -32.32 -32.75
N ALA A 10 -30.53 -33.46 -32.03
CA ALA A 10 -29.64 -33.69 -30.93
C ALA A 10 -28.13 -33.62 -31.26
N ALA A 11 -27.71 -33.87 -32.51
CA ALA A 11 -26.30 -33.85 -32.89
C ALA A 11 -25.76 -32.42 -33.09
N SER A 12 -26.59 -31.46 -33.55
CA SER A 12 -26.19 -30.03 -33.66
C SER A 12 -26.18 -29.29 -32.35
N GLN A 13 -27.00 -29.71 -31.37
CA GLN A 13 -27.05 -29.13 -30.03
C GLN A 13 -25.81 -29.48 -29.20
N LYS A 14 -25.21 -30.67 -29.37
CA LYS A 14 -23.98 -31.06 -28.65
C LYS A 14 -22.78 -30.20 -29.04
N GLY A 15 -22.62 -29.84 -30.32
CA GLY A 15 -21.57 -28.95 -30.82
C GLY A 15 -21.69 -27.53 -30.26
N VAL A 16 -22.91 -27.00 -30.18
CA VAL A 16 -23.20 -25.68 -29.60
C VAL A 16 -22.94 -25.65 -28.09
N VAL A 17 -23.34 -26.69 -27.37
CA VAL A 17 -23.12 -26.80 -25.92
C VAL A 17 -21.62 -26.87 -25.58
N ILE A 18 -20.83 -27.61 -26.35
CA ILE A 18 -19.38 -27.68 -26.18
C ILE A 18 -18.73 -26.31 -26.43
N LEU A 19 -19.11 -25.64 -27.51
CA LEU A 19 -18.62 -24.30 -27.82
C LEU A 19 -18.99 -23.29 -26.74
N GLU A 20 -20.22 -23.29 -26.27
CA GLU A 20 -20.71 -22.44 -25.19
C GLU A 20 -19.95 -22.70 -23.90
N THR A 21 -19.70 -23.96 -23.55
CA THR A 21 -18.90 -24.33 -22.37
C THR A 21 -17.46 -23.83 -22.47
N LEU A 22 -16.84 -23.94 -23.65
CA LEU A 22 -15.48 -23.45 -23.88
C LEU A 22 -15.40 -21.94 -23.73
N ILE A 23 -16.35 -21.21 -24.27
CA ILE A 23 -16.44 -19.76 -24.16
C ILE A 23 -16.66 -19.36 -22.69
N ALA A 24 -17.55 -20.06 -22.00
CA ALA A 24 -17.82 -19.82 -20.58
C ALA A 24 -16.58 -20.03 -19.71
N ILE A 25 -15.82 -21.09 -19.93
CA ILE A 25 -14.56 -21.37 -19.22
C ILE A 25 -13.53 -20.29 -19.54
N LEU A 26 -13.43 -19.88 -20.81
CA LEU A 26 -12.49 -18.82 -21.22
C LEU A 26 -12.79 -17.50 -20.50
N ILE A 27 -14.04 -17.05 -20.51
CA ILE A 27 -14.47 -15.82 -19.84
C ILE A 27 -14.25 -15.93 -18.34
N PHE A 28 -14.59 -17.05 -17.74
CA PHE A 28 -14.37 -17.31 -16.31
C PHE A 28 -12.88 -17.22 -15.94
N SER A 29 -12.02 -17.85 -16.75
CA SER A 29 -10.57 -17.84 -16.52
C SER A 29 -9.98 -16.44 -16.58
N ILE A 30 -10.38 -15.65 -17.58
CA ILE A 30 -9.95 -14.25 -17.71
C ILE A 30 -10.43 -13.43 -16.51
N SER A 31 -11.67 -13.64 -16.06
CA SER A 31 -12.24 -12.94 -14.92
C SER A 31 -11.50 -13.26 -13.63
N VAL A 32 -11.17 -14.51 -13.39
CA VAL A 32 -10.39 -14.93 -12.21
C VAL A 32 -8.99 -14.30 -12.22
N LEU A 33 -8.31 -14.33 -13.36
CA LEU A 33 -6.99 -13.68 -13.50
C LEU A 33 -7.05 -12.17 -13.24
N ALA A 34 -8.08 -11.50 -13.72
CA ALA A 34 -8.29 -10.08 -13.48
C ALA A 34 -8.49 -9.76 -12.00
N ILE A 35 -9.27 -10.57 -11.28
CA ILE A 35 -9.50 -10.43 -9.84
C ILE A 35 -8.20 -10.65 -9.07
N VAL A 36 -7.42 -11.67 -9.40
CA VAL A 36 -6.13 -11.94 -8.75
C VAL A 36 -5.16 -10.78 -8.95
N GLY A 37 -5.09 -10.24 -10.17
CA GLY A 37 -4.26 -9.07 -10.47
C GLY A 37 -4.68 -7.83 -9.65
N LEU A 38 -5.99 -7.60 -9.52
CA LEU A 38 -6.52 -6.51 -8.71
C LEU A 38 -6.19 -6.69 -7.22
N GLN A 39 -6.33 -7.92 -6.70
CA GLN A 39 -5.99 -8.22 -5.31
C GLN A 39 -4.51 -7.94 -5.00
N ALA A 40 -3.61 -8.31 -5.90
CA ALA A 40 -2.18 -8.03 -5.74
C ALA A 40 -1.89 -6.52 -5.66
N ALA A 41 -2.54 -5.72 -6.52
CA ALA A 41 -2.43 -4.26 -6.47
C ALA A 41 -3.01 -3.68 -5.18
N MET A 42 -4.13 -4.19 -4.70
CA MET A 42 -4.74 -3.75 -3.45
C MET A 42 -3.86 -4.05 -2.23
N VAL A 43 -3.24 -5.21 -2.16
CA VAL A 43 -2.32 -5.57 -1.08
C VAL A 43 -1.13 -4.63 -1.07
N LYS A 44 -0.54 -4.34 -2.22
CA LYS A 44 0.58 -3.39 -2.34
C LYS A 44 0.18 -1.99 -1.85
N ASN A 45 -0.94 -1.46 -2.34
CA ASN A 45 -1.42 -0.13 -1.96
C ASN A 45 -1.76 -0.05 -0.46
N THR A 46 -2.35 -1.08 0.11
CA THR A 46 -2.67 -1.14 1.54
C THR A 46 -1.41 -1.17 2.39
N THR A 47 -0.39 -1.93 1.98
CA THR A 47 0.90 -2.00 2.67
C THR A 47 1.62 -0.65 2.64
N GLU A 48 1.62 0.02 1.50
CA GLU A 48 2.21 1.35 1.35
C GLU A 48 1.49 2.40 2.20
N ALA A 49 0.16 2.37 2.21
CA ALA A 49 -0.65 3.24 3.07
C ALA A 49 -0.37 2.99 4.56
N LYS A 50 -0.19 1.75 4.96
CA LYS A 50 0.21 1.39 6.32
C LYS A 50 1.56 2.00 6.70
N PHE A 51 2.58 1.83 5.87
CA PHE A 51 3.90 2.38 6.15
C PHE A 51 3.88 3.90 6.22
N ARG A 52 3.07 4.56 5.41
CA ARG A 52 2.89 6.01 5.48
C ARG A 52 2.21 6.45 6.78
N ALA A 53 1.22 5.70 7.25
CA ALA A 53 0.58 5.94 8.53
C ALA A 53 1.54 5.71 9.70
N ASP A 54 2.33 4.64 9.66
CA ASP A 54 3.35 4.34 10.67
C ASP A 54 4.42 5.45 10.69
N ALA A 55 4.88 5.93 9.54
CA ALA A 55 5.84 7.03 9.44
C ALA A 55 5.28 8.32 10.04
N SER A 56 4.03 8.64 9.74
CA SER A 56 3.34 9.80 10.35
C SER A 56 3.26 9.67 11.87
N TYR A 57 2.93 8.49 12.37
CA TYR A 57 2.87 8.22 13.80
C TYR A 57 4.25 8.40 14.47
N ILE A 58 5.31 7.86 13.87
CA ILE A 58 6.68 8.00 14.40
C ILE A 58 7.10 9.47 14.43
N ALA A 59 6.79 10.23 13.38
CA ALA A 59 7.07 11.66 13.34
C ALA A 59 6.33 12.43 14.42
N GLN A 60 5.05 12.13 14.63
CA GLN A 60 4.24 12.75 15.68
C GLN A 60 4.71 12.35 17.08
N GLN A 61 5.11 11.10 17.28
CA GLN A 61 5.68 10.63 18.53
C GLN A 61 7.01 11.36 18.85
N THR A 62 7.86 11.52 17.85
CA THR A 62 9.10 12.29 18.00
C THR A 62 8.80 13.73 18.38
N LEU A 63 7.87 14.37 17.70
CA LEU A 63 7.45 15.74 18.00
C LEU A 63 6.85 15.86 19.40
N GLY A 64 6.01 14.90 19.81
CA GLY A 64 5.44 14.86 21.16
C GLY A 64 6.50 14.75 22.25
N SER A 65 7.56 13.99 22.01
CA SER A 65 8.70 13.89 22.90
C SER A 65 9.48 15.21 22.99
N MET A 66 9.62 15.91 21.87
CA MET A 66 10.25 17.25 21.85
C MET A 66 9.40 18.30 22.57
N TRP A 67 8.08 18.23 22.47
CA TRP A 67 7.17 19.12 23.20
C TRP A 67 7.14 18.86 24.71
N ALA A 68 7.36 17.60 25.10
CA ALA A 68 7.42 17.22 26.52
C ALA A 68 8.65 17.82 27.23
N ASP A 69 9.74 18.02 26.48
CA ASP A 69 10.95 18.66 27.00
C ASP A 69 11.55 19.60 25.93
N PRO A 70 10.98 20.81 25.76
CA PRO A 70 11.42 21.75 24.74
C PRO A 70 12.87 22.21 24.90
N THR A 71 13.36 22.24 26.13
CA THR A 71 14.74 22.65 26.45
C THR A 71 15.76 21.70 25.84
N ASN A 72 15.44 20.42 25.79
CA ASN A 72 16.30 19.38 25.24
C ASN A 72 15.88 18.94 23.83
N ALA A 73 15.03 19.67 23.17
CA ALA A 73 14.56 19.35 21.80
C ALA A 73 15.72 19.22 20.80
N VAL A 74 16.80 19.99 21.00
CA VAL A 74 18.02 19.91 20.17
C VAL A 74 18.72 18.55 20.23
N ASN A 75 18.50 17.76 21.28
CA ASN A 75 19.08 16.43 21.40
C ASN A 75 18.44 15.40 20.44
N PHE A 76 17.28 15.73 19.86
CA PHE A 76 16.65 14.92 18.83
C PHE A 76 17.22 15.13 17.44
N ILE A 77 18.03 16.19 17.25
CA ILE A 77 18.66 16.46 15.98
C ILE A 77 19.62 15.33 15.61
N GLY A 78 19.44 14.77 14.44
CA GLY A 78 20.27 13.69 13.94
C GLY A 78 19.84 13.30 12.53
N ALA A 79 20.84 12.87 11.74
CA ALA A 79 20.61 12.41 10.39
C ALA A 79 20.60 10.87 10.35
N ASN A 80 19.66 10.30 9.62
CA ASN A 80 19.60 8.87 9.31
C ASN A 80 19.66 7.95 10.55
N VAL A 81 18.96 8.33 11.60
CA VAL A 81 18.83 7.49 12.80
C VAL A 81 18.03 6.23 12.43
N ASP A 82 18.59 5.06 12.71
CA ASP A 82 17.96 3.78 12.38
C ASP A 82 16.69 3.56 13.20
N ILE A 83 15.58 3.39 12.50
CA ILE A 83 14.28 3.02 13.05
C ILE A 83 13.70 1.79 12.34
N SER A 84 14.57 0.94 11.79
CA SER A 84 14.17 -0.25 11.02
C SER A 84 13.40 -1.28 11.84
N SER A 85 13.46 -1.22 13.17
CA SER A 85 12.62 -2.02 14.05
C SER A 85 11.13 -1.63 14.01
N ALA A 86 10.83 -0.38 13.64
CA ALA A 86 9.46 0.14 13.58
C ALA A 86 8.89 0.13 12.16
N ILE A 87 9.73 0.39 11.15
CA ILE A 87 9.33 0.45 9.75
C ILE A 87 10.47 -0.09 8.87
N PRO A 88 10.20 -0.95 7.84
CA PRO A 88 11.24 -1.57 7.04
C PRO A 88 12.19 -0.57 6.39
N GLY A 89 13.50 -0.73 6.62
CA GLY A 89 14.52 0.18 6.10
C GLY A 89 14.37 1.61 6.61
N GLY A 90 13.72 1.80 7.74
CA GLY A 90 13.35 3.09 8.27
C GLY A 90 14.53 3.90 8.79
N LEU A 91 14.55 5.18 8.42
CA LEU A 91 15.52 6.17 8.90
C LEU A 91 14.76 7.42 9.32
N ARG A 92 15.15 8.00 10.45
CA ARG A 92 14.61 9.26 10.94
C ARG A 92 15.69 10.35 10.88
N THR A 93 15.34 11.47 10.30
CA THR A 93 16.19 12.67 10.29
C THR A 93 15.43 13.82 10.94
N VAL A 94 16.04 14.45 11.91
CA VAL A 94 15.53 15.66 12.54
C VAL A 94 16.52 16.79 12.29
N THR A 95 16.05 17.86 11.69
CA THR A 95 16.84 19.07 11.42
C THR A 95 16.16 20.30 12.02
N GLN A 96 16.96 21.23 12.49
CA GLN A 96 16.48 22.54 12.92
C GLN A 96 16.52 23.50 11.73
N LEU A 97 15.38 24.04 11.34
CA LEU A 97 15.26 25.01 10.24
C LEU A 97 15.51 26.44 10.70
N ALA A 98 15.04 26.75 11.90
CA ALA A 98 15.18 28.05 12.56
C ALA A 98 15.09 27.83 14.08
N PRO A 99 15.45 28.80 14.92
CA PRO A 99 15.27 28.68 16.37
C PRO A 99 13.82 28.29 16.71
N GLY A 100 13.67 27.13 17.38
CA GLY A 100 12.36 26.59 17.75
C GLY A 100 11.56 25.94 16.61
N GLN A 101 12.10 25.86 15.41
CA GLN A 101 11.43 25.22 14.27
C GLN A 101 12.22 24.00 13.79
N TYR A 102 11.54 22.87 13.77
CA TYR A 102 12.16 21.58 13.45
C TYR A 102 11.45 20.89 12.29
N GLN A 103 12.23 20.20 11.49
CA GLN A 103 11.73 19.32 10.45
C GLN A 103 12.07 17.88 10.80
N ILE A 104 11.05 17.03 10.78
CA ILE A 104 11.19 15.59 11.00
C ILE A 104 10.89 14.89 9.69
N THR A 105 11.84 14.10 9.22
CA THR A 105 11.69 13.31 7.99
C THR A 105 11.86 11.84 8.34
N ILE A 106 10.87 11.04 7.98
CA ILE A 106 10.90 9.59 8.06
C ILE A 106 11.02 9.05 6.64
N THR A 107 12.03 8.24 6.39
CA THR A 107 12.20 7.54 5.12
C THR A 107 12.09 6.05 5.37
N TRP A 108 11.55 5.32 4.40
CA TRP A 108 11.44 3.86 4.46
C TRP A 108 11.56 3.27 3.08
N GLN A 109 11.96 2.02 3.04
CA GLN A 109 12.06 1.26 1.80
C GLN A 109 11.73 -0.20 2.08
N ALA A 110 10.61 -0.67 1.56
CA ALA A 110 10.28 -2.09 1.55
C ALA A 110 11.15 -2.84 0.53
N PRO A 111 11.48 -4.12 0.76
CA PRO A 111 12.27 -4.90 -0.20
C PRO A 111 11.64 -4.90 -1.59
N GLY A 112 12.43 -4.56 -2.61
CA GLY A 112 11.97 -4.51 -4.00
C GLY A 112 11.14 -3.28 -4.38
N GLU A 113 10.95 -2.33 -3.48
CA GLU A 113 10.18 -1.10 -3.70
C GLU A 113 11.10 0.13 -3.69
N PRO A 114 10.68 1.23 -4.34
CA PRO A 114 11.39 2.51 -4.23
C PRO A 114 11.30 3.06 -2.82
N ALA A 115 12.25 3.92 -2.45
CA ALA A 115 12.23 4.61 -1.17
C ALA A 115 11.10 5.65 -1.13
N HIS A 116 10.44 5.74 0.02
CA HIS A 116 9.40 6.72 0.31
C HIS A 116 9.79 7.60 1.49
N SER A 117 9.18 8.75 1.60
CA SER A 117 9.42 9.68 2.71
C SER A 117 8.14 10.36 3.18
N TYR A 118 8.14 10.69 4.46
CA TYR A 118 7.15 11.56 5.09
C TYR A 118 7.89 12.67 5.83
N THR A 119 7.50 13.91 5.60
CA THR A 119 8.15 15.08 6.21
C THR A 119 7.11 15.91 6.95
N MET A 120 7.46 16.34 8.15
CA MET A 120 6.67 17.21 9.02
C MET A 120 7.55 18.37 9.47
N VAL A 121 6.98 19.58 9.48
CA VAL A 121 7.60 20.76 10.07
C VAL A 121 6.73 21.24 11.21
N ALA A 122 7.34 21.50 12.35
CA ALA A 122 6.63 21.97 13.53
C ALA A 122 7.49 22.89 14.39
N ALA A 123 6.82 23.77 15.11
CA ALA A 123 7.44 24.62 16.11
C ALA A 123 7.50 23.90 17.47
N VAL A 124 8.65 23.92 18.10
CA VAL A 124 8.86 23.49 19.49
C VAL A 124 9.42 24.69 20.23
N THR A 125 8.55 25.43 20.87
CA THR A 125 8.93 26.62 21.63
C THR A 125 9.01 26.28 23.11
N GLY A 126 10.17 26.57 23.71
CA GLY A 126 10.31 26.55 25.15
C GLY A 126 9.51 27.69 25.77
N VAL A 127 8.88 27.40 26.86
CA VAL A 127 8.18 28.41 27.67
C VAL A 127 9.17 29.14 28.56
#